data_45df915f90a52e6f039296acf97ebc0b
#
_entry.id   45df915f90a52e6f039296acf97ebc0b
#
_cell.length_a   1.000
_cell.length_b   1.000
_cell.length_c   1.000
_cell.angle_alpha   90.00
_cell.angle_beta   90.00
_cell.angle_gamma   90.00
#
_symmetry.space_group_name_H-M   'P 1'
#
loop_
_entity.id
_entity.type
_entity.pdbx_description
1 polymer ?
#
loop_
_entity_poly.entity_id
_entity_poly.type
_entity_poly.pdbx_seq_one_letter_code
_entity_poly.pdbx_strand_id
1 'polypeptide(L)'
;MSFKVETGLLNPETAQYAGKGSSMISIAHVARESARLEALGFDGLCTPEAGHDPFIPLAVAAEHTRRVRLGTNVAIAFPRSPMVTAQMAWDLQQYSGGRFHLGLGTQVKGHNERRYATPWTAAPGPRMREYLECMLAMFEAFGGGGKVEPYQGKHYSFTMLPPFFDPGPIDHARPPVYVAAINPYMCRLAGELCDGVRLHPIGTFAYPRDKVLPLVA
;
A
#
# COMPACT_ATOMS: atom_id res chain seq x y z
N MET A 1 1.80 -24.86 6.28
CA MET A 1 1.82 -23.38 6.19
C MET A 1 1.43 -22.83 7.55
N SER A 2 2.21 -21.95 8.16
CA SER A 2 1.81 -21.23 9.37
C SER A 2 0.97 -20.00 8.97
N PHE A 3 -0.14 -19.77 9.66
CA PHE A 3 -0.90 -18.54 9.53
C PHE A 3 -0.05 -17.34 9.96
N LYS A 4 -0.19 -16.23 9.23
CA LYS A 4 0.39 -14.94 9.58
C LYS A 4 -0.73 -14.00 10.01
N VAL A 5 -0.53 -13.30 11.12
CA VAL A 5 -1.52 -12.40 11.69
C VAL A 5 -1.02 -10.97 11.63
N GLU A 6 -1.72 -10.15 10.85
CA GLU A 6 -1.47 -8.70 10.80
C GLU A 6 -2.52 -7.95 11.62
N THR A 7 -2.14 -6.82 12.21
CA THR A 7 -3.06 -5.93 12.92
C THR A 7 -2.87 -4.48 12.49
N GLY A 8 -3.91 -3.66 12.67
CA GLY A 8 -3.83 -2.23 12.45
C GLY A 8 -3.07 -1.51 13.56
N LEU A 9 -2.23 -0.53 13.19
CA LEU A 9 -1.72 0.46 14.13
C LEU A 9 -2.85 1.45 14.43
N LEU A 10 -3.62 1.16 15.45
CA LEU A 10 -4.75 1.95 15.92
C LEU A 10 -4.47 2.51 17.30
N ASN A 11 -5.15 3.61 17.67
CA ASN A 11 -5.07 4.12 19.03
C ASN A 11 -5.86 3.20 19.95
N PRO A 12 -5.22 2.52 20.90
CA PRO A 12 -5.90 1.59 21.79
C PRO A 12 -6.94 2.28 22.69
N GLU A 13 -6.76 3.56 22.99
CA GLU A 13 -7.67 4.33 23.85
C GLU A 13 -8.95 4.74 23.12
N THR A 14 -8.91 4.91 21.80
CA THR A 14 -10.06 5.34 20.99
C THR A 14 -10.63 4.24 20.10
N ALA A 15 -9.96 3.12 19.97
CA ALA A 15 -10.40 1.98 19.13
C ALA A 15 -11.78 1.44 19.52
N GLN A 16 -12.18 1.59 20.79
CA GLN A 16 -13.50 1.20 21.31
C GLN A 16 -14.61 2.25 21.05
N TYR A 17 -14.26 3.43 20.53
CA TYR A 17 -15.21 4.52 20.25
C TYR A 17 -15.29 4.80 18.75
N ALA A 18 -15.59 3.79 17.94
CA ALA A 18 -15.87 3.97 16.52
C ALA A 18 -16.98 5.02 16.33
N GLY A 19 -16.61 6.24 15.92
CA GLY A 19 -17.53 7.35 15.68
C GLY A 19 -17.23 8.67 16.41
N LYS A 20 -16.33 8.68 17.38
CA LYS A 20 -15.91 9.93 18.07
C LYS A 20 -14.40 10.12 17.99
N GLY A 21 -13.95 10.89 17.00
CA GLY A 21 -12.53 11.17 16.79
C GLY A 21 -11.83 10.10 15.94
N SER A 22 -10.58 10.36 15.59
CA SER A 22 -9.79 9.45 14.81
C SER A 22 -9.39 8.24 15.65
N SER A 23 -9.80 7.04 15.26
CA SER A 23 -9.26 5.79 15.81
C SER A 23 -7.80 5.52 15.36
N MET A 24 -7.25 6.44 14.58
CA MET A 24 -5.87 6.35 14.08
C MET A 24 -4.89 6.70 15.19
N ILE A 25 -3.77 5.98 15.18
CA ILE A 25 -2.71 6.23 16.15
C ILE A 25 -2.06 7.59 15.90
N SER A 26 -1.89 8.37 16.94
CA SER A 26 -1.03 9.55 16.88
C SER A 26 0.43 9.14 16.67
N ILE A 27 1.17 9.84 15.82
CA ILE A 27 2.59 9.60 15.57
C ILE A 27 3.40 9.49 16.88
N ALA A 28 3.07 10.29 17.87
CA ALA A 28 3.72 10.23 19.19
C ALA A 28 3.61 8.88 19.90
N HIS A 29 2.64 8.05 19.53
CA HIS A 29 2.40 6.75 20.18
C HIS A 29 2.85 5.57 19.30
N VAL A 30 3.19 5.79 18.02
CA VAL A 30 3.55 4.72 17.08
C VAL A 30 4.73 3.90 17.58
N ALA A 31 5.77 4.53 18.05
CA ALA A 31 6.99 3.86 18.51
C ALA A 31 6.68 2.82 19.61
N ARG A 32 5.97 3.24 20.65
CA ARG A 32 5.59 2.38 21.78
C ARG A 32 4.63 1.26 21.32
N GLU A 33 3.63 1.61 20.55
CA GLU A 33 2.59 0.66 20.15
C GLU A 33 3.11 -0.38 19.17
N SER A 34 3.93 0.01 18.21
CA SER A 34 4.53 -0.95 17.26
C SER A 34 5.45 -1.95 17.97
N ALA A 35 6.30 -1.49 18.90
CA ALA A 35 7.13 -2.37 19.71
C ALA A 35 6.29 -3.32 20.59
N ARG A 36 5.21 -2.82 21.19
CA ARG A 36 4.28 -3.63 22.00
C ARG A 36 3.60 -4.72 21.17
N LEU A 37 3.10 -4.38 19.98
CA LEU A 37 2.43 -5.34 19.09
C LEU A 37 3.41 -6.39 18.56
N GLU A 38 4.64 -6.00 18.24
CA GLU A 38 5.68 -6.97 17.88
C GLU A 38 6.00 -7.93 19.03
N ALA A 39 6.10 -7.43 20.27
CA ALA A 39 6.33 -8.25 21.46
C ALA A 39 5.17 -9.22 21.75
N LEU A 40 3.94 -8.87 21.41
CA LEU A 40 2.77 -9.73 21.49
C LEU A 40 2.75 -10.85 20.43
N GLY A 41 3.66 -10.83 19.47
CA GLY A 41 3.82 -11.91 18.50
C GLY A 41 3.07 -11.71 17.18
N PHE A 42 2.54 -10.52 16.90
CA PHE A 42 2.00 -10.22 15.56
C PHE A 42 3.06 -10.37 14.49
N ASP A 43 2.66 -10.80 13.30
CA ASP A 43 3.55 -10.98 12.13
C ASP A 43 3.63 -9.72 11.28
N GLY A 44 2.63 -8.83 11.36
CA GLY A 44 2.59 -7.60 10.60
C GLY A 44 1.75 -6.50 11.24
N LEU A 45 2.11 -5.26 10.91
CA LEU A 45 1.43 -4.05 11.32
C LEU A 45 1.02 -3.27 10.08
N CYS A 46 -0.19 -2.75 10.05
CA CYS A 46 -0.67 -1.98 8.92
C CYS A 46 -1.38 -0.69 9.32
N THR A 47 -1.35 0.28 8.41
CA THR A 47 -1.99 1.59 8.56
C THR A 47 -2.96 1.85 7.42
N PRO A 48 -4.22 2.22 7.68
CA PRO A 48 -5.14 2.72 6.67
C PRO A 48 -4.93 4.22 6.45
N GLU A 49 -5.27 4.69 5.25
CA GLU A 49 -5.37 6.12 4.98
C GLU A 49 -6.77 6.63 5.33
N ALA A 50 -6.91 7.17 6.51
CA ALA A 50 -8.17 7.73 7.00
C ALA A 50 -8.00 9.19 7.43
N GLY A 51 -7.73 9.48 8.69
CA GLY A 51 -7.49 10.82 9.22
C GLY A 51 -6.03 11.27 9.13
N HIS A 52 -5.10 10.35 8.88
CA HIS A 52 -3.66 10.59 8.81
C HIS A 52 -3.06 9.94 7.56
N ASP A 53 -1.85 10.38 7.21
CA ASP A 53 -1.04 9.75 6.17
C ASP A 53 -0.68 8.31 6.57
N PRO A 54 -0.76 7.33 5.65
CA PRO A 54 -0.51 5.93 5.99
C PRO A 54 0.98 5.55 6.03
N PHE A 55 1.90 6.35 5.45
CA PHE A 55 3.31 6.00 5.34
C PHE A 55 4.15 6.48 6.52
N ILE A 56 3.88 7.68 7.02
CA ILE A 56 4.67 8.26 8.14
C ILE A 56 4.67 7.38 9.39
N PRO A 57 3.53 6.82 9.86
CA PRO A 57 3.55 5.91 11.00
C PRO A 57 4.38 4.65 10.74
N LEU A 58 4.45 4.16 9.50
CA LEU A 58 5.23 2.98 9.15
C LEU A 58 6.74 3.23 9.16
N ALA A 59 7.18 4.44 8.82
CA ALA A 59 8.58 4.83 8.98
C ALA A 59 9.00 4.81 10.46
N VAL A 60 8.16 5.37 11.34
CA VAL A 60 8.41 5.32 12.79
C VAL A 60 8.38 3.88 13.31
N ALA A 61 7.42 3.06 12.86
CA ALA A 61 7.34 1.65 13.25
C ALA A 61 8.57 0.85 12.78
N ALA A 62 9.10 1.15 11.58
CA ALA A 62 10.31 0.51 11.06
C ALA A 62 11.51 0.69 11.98
N GLU A 63 11.68 1.88 12.56
CA GLU A 63 12.75 2.19 13.52
C GLU A 63 12.62 1.40 14.82
N HIS A 64 11.40 1.15 15.29
CA HIS A 64 11.11 0.60 16.60
C HIS A 64 10.71 -0.89 16.60
N THR A 65 10.83 -1.55 15.44
CA THR A 65 10.55 -2.98 15.27
C THR A 65 11.68 -3.66 14.49
N ARG A 66 11.79 -5.00 14.60
CA ARG A 66 12.85 -5.76 13.91
C ARG A 66 12.33 -6.92 13.06
N ARG A 67 11.14 -7.43 13.35
CA ARG A 67 10.61 -8.67 12.77
C ARG A 67 9.31 -8.47 11.99
N VAL A 68 8.38 -7.68 12.52
CA VAL A 68 7.06 -7.51 11.93
C VAL A 68 7.13 -6.88 10.54
N ARG A 69 6.31 -7.39 9.63
CA ARG A 69 6.06 -6.75 8.34
C ARG A 69 5.29 -5.45 8.55
N LEU A 70 5.53 -4.49 7.70
CA LEU A 70 4.94 -3.15 7.77
C LEU A 70 4.23 -2.84 6.46
N GLY A 71 3.00 -2.35 6.49
CA GLY A 71 2.33 -2.08 5.24
C GLY A 71 1.14 -1.14 5.33
N THR A 72 0.78 -0.60 4.19
CA THR A 72 -0.46 0.18 4.07
C THR A 72 -1.65 -0.76 3.85
N ASN A 73 -2.79 -0.47 4.51
CA ASN A 73 -4.02 -1.24 4.32
C ASN A 73 -5.27 -0.33 4.36
N VAL A 74 -5.46 0.47 3.35
CA VAL A 74 -4.65 0.68 2.15
C VAL A 74 -4.34 2.17 1.99
N ALA A 75 -3.25 2.51 1.28
CA ALA A 75 -3.01 3.87 0.82
C ALA A 75 -3.89 4.17 -0.40
N ILE A 76 -4.34 5.41 -0.54
CA ILE A 76 -5.20 5.83 -1.64
C ILE A 76 -4.33 6.23 -2.83
N ALA A 77 -4.46 5.53 -3.95
CA ALA A 77 -3.58 5.67 -5.09
C ALA A 77 -3.77 7.00 -5.85
N PHE A 78 -5.01 7.34 -6.22
CA PHE A 78 -5.27 8.39 -7.20
C PHE A 78 -4.89 9.82 -6.81
N PRO A 79 -4.89 10.22 -5.54
CA PRO A 79 -4.35 11.52 -5.13
C PRO A 79 -2.82 11.65 -5.24
N ARG A 80 -2.11 10.51 -5.38
CA ARG A 80 -0.67 10.45 -5.54
C ARG A 80 -0.31 10.05 -6.97
N SER A 81 0.79 10.58 -7.50
CA SER A 81 1.32 10.04 -8.76
C SER A 81 1.95 8.66 -8.51
N PRO A 82 2.03 7.77 -9.53
CA PRO A 82 2.78 6.52 -9.41
C PRO A 82 4.21 6.73 -8.93
N MET A 83 4.90 7.78 -9.39
CA MET A 83 6.27 8.12 -8.99
C MET A 83 6.38 8.43 -7.49
N VAL A 84 5.51 9.29 -6.96
CA VAL A 84 5.52 9.62 -5.52
C VAL A 84 5.29 8.37 -4.67
N THR A 85 4.38 7.50 -5.09
CA THR A 85 4.12 6.24 -4.38
C THR A 85 5.27 5.26 -4.50
N ALA A 86 5.89 5.16 -5.69
CA ALA A 86 7.06 4.30 -5.90
C ALA A 86 8.24 4.71 -5.01
N GLN A 87 8.57 6.00 -4.96
CA GLN A 87 9.64 6.51 -4.10
C GLN A 87 9.38 6.22 -2.63
N MET A 88 8.19 6.54 -2.11
CA MET A 88 7.84 6.25 -0.71
C MET A 88 7.93 4.75 -0.37
N ALA A 89 7.48 3.89 -1.29
CA ALA A 89 7.53 2.46 -1.07
C ALA A 89 8.97 1.92 -1.14
N TRP A 90 9.79 2.45 -2.06
CA TRP A 90 11.19 2.08 -2.21
C TRP A 90 12.01 2.44 -0.98
N ASP A 91 11.88 3.68 -0.51
CA ASP A 91 12.56 4.16 0.68
C ASP A 91 12.15 3.36 1.93
N LEU A 92 10.84 3.09 2.10
CA LEU A 92 10.35 2.29 3.22
C LEU A 92 10.82 0.82 3.14
N GLN A 93 10.93 0.25 1.95
CA GLN A 93 11.46 -1.10 1.77
C GLN A 93 12.92 -1.19 2.22
N GLN A 94 13.76 -0.26 1.78
CA GLN A 94 15.14 -0.18 2.20
C GLN A 94 15.25 0.10 3.70
N TYR A 95 14.55 1.12 4.19
CA TYR A 95 14.64 1.54 5.59
C TYR A 95 14.13 0.48 6.58
N SER A 96 13.12 -0.27 6.21
CA SER A 96 12.58 -1.35 7.05
C SER A 96 13.39 -2.65 6.98
N GLY A 97 14.46 -2.72 6.17
CA GLY A 97 15.21 -3.96 5.95
C GLY A 97 14.39 -5.02 5.21
N GLY A 98 13.68 -4.63 4.16
CA GLY A 98 12.89 -5.55 3.32
C GLY A 98 11.55 -5.98 3.91
N ARG A 99 11.08 -5.34 4.99
CA ARG A 99 9.83 -5.70 5.68
C ARG A 99 8.59 -4.96 5.20
N PHE A 100 8.74 -3.94 4.36
CA PHE A 100 7.61 -3.15 3.88
C PHE A 100 6.83 -3.87 2.79
N HIS A 101 5.54 -3.62 2.71
CA HIS A 101 4.66 -3.99 1.61
C HIS A 101 3.62 -2.90 1.36
N LEU A 102 3.32 -2.66 0.10
CA LEU A 102 2.46 -1.58 -0.35
C LEU A 102 1.04 -2.10 -0.64
N GLY A 103 0.07 -1.72 0.17
CA GLY A 103 -1.35 -1.94 -0.11
C GLY A 103 -1.99 -0.68 -0.69
N LEU A 104 -2.61 -0.79 -1.85
CA LEU A 104 -3.21 0.32 -2.59
C LEU A 104 -4.72 0.13 -2.78
N GLY A 105 -5.44 1.24 -2.79
CA GLY A 105 -6.87 1.28 -3.12
C GLY A 105 -7.24 2.51 -3.94
N THR A 106 -8.34 2.42 -4.70
CA THR A 106 -8.79 3.53 -5.56
C THR A 106 -9.54 4.60 -4.81
N GLN A 107 -10.07 4.29 -3.63
CA GLN A 107 -11.10 5.07 -2.94
C GLN A 107 -12.35 5.31 -3.83
N VAL A 108 -13.39 5.90 -3.30
CA VAL A 108 -14.60 6.25 -4.06
C VAL A 108 -14.52 7.66 -4.65
N LYS A 109 -15.28 7.92 -5.71
CA LYS A 109 -15.31 9.18 -6.43
C LYS A 109 -15.44 10.40 -5.51
N GLY A 110 -16.43 10.37 -4.61
CA GLY A 110 -16.70 11.51 -3.74
C GLY A 110 -15.55 11.91 -2.82
N HIS A 111 -14.74 10.93 -2.33
CA HIS A 111 -13.55 11.23 -1.56
C HIS A 111 -12.41 11.76 -2.43
N ASN A 112 -12.20 11.20 -3.62
CA ASN A 112 -11.19 11.72 -4.53
C ASN A 112 -11.46 13.19 -4.88
N GLU A 113 -12.68 13.53 -5.30
CA GLU A 113 -13.00 14.87 -5.75
C GLU A 113 -13.12 15.90 -4.61
N ARG A 114 -13.82 15.55 -3.52
CA ARG A 114 -14.18 16.54 -2.48
C ARG A 114 -13.24 16.59 -1.29
N ARG A 115 -12.44 15.52 -1.08
CA ARG A 115 -11.49 15.45 0.04
C ARG A 115 -10.04 15.62 -0.44
N TYR A 116 -9.71 15.07 -1.62
CA TYR A 116 -8.35 15.07 -2.17
C TYR A 116 -8.17 16.03 -3.35
N ALA A 117 -9.22 16.74 -3.78
CA ALA A 117 -9.20 17.62 -4.95
C ALA A 117 -8.66 16.92 -6.23
N THR A 118 -8.86 15.61 -6.33
CA THR A 118 -8.37 14.79 -7.43
C THR A 118 -9.51 14.49 -8.41
N PRO A 119 -9.42 14.92 -9.68
CA PRO A 119 -10.47 14.68 -10.65
C PRO A 119 -10.73 13.20 -10.90
N TRP A 120 -12.01 12.83 -11.01
CA TRP A 120 -12.44 11.49 -11.39
C TRP A 120 -12.59 11.40 -12.91
N THR A 121 -11.50 11.18 -13.62
CA THR A 121 -11.41 11.29 -15.07
C THR A 121 -11.75 10.02 -15.84
N ALA A 122 -11.83 8.86 -15.14
CA ALA A 122 -12.05 7.57 -15.79
C ALA A 122 -12.65 6.54 -14.84
N ALA A 123 -13.05 5.39 -15.38
CA ALA A 123 -13.38 4.21 -14.60
C ALA A 123 -12.19 3.77 -13.73
N PRO A 124 -12.41 3.44 -12.43
CA PRO A 124 -11.31 3.22 -11.49
C PRO A 124 -10.44 2.00 -11.82
N GLY A 125 -11.03 0.94 -12.35
CA GLY A 125 -10.31 -0.30 -12.67
C GLY A 125 -9.23 -0.10 -13.73
N PRO A 126 -9.57 0.36 -14.96
CA PRO A 126 -8.57 0.65 -16.00
C PRO A 126 -7.53 1.69 -15.56
N ARG A 127 -7.93 2.74 -14.85
CA ARG A 127 -6.99 3.74 -14.31
C ARG A 127 -6.04 3.12 -13.28
N MET A 128 -6.53 2.20 -12.44
CA MET A 128 -5.69 1.50 -11.46
C MET A 128 -4.71 0.53 -12.13
N ARG A 129 -5.11 -0.12 -13.23
CA ARG A 129 -4.20 -0.93 -14.04
C ARG A 129 -3.01 -0.10 -14.51
N GLU A 130 -3.25 1.01 -15.18
CA GLU A 130 -2.17 1.89 -15.66
C GLU A 130 -1.31 2.45 -14.52
N TYR A 131 -1.94 2.75 -13.37
CA TYR A 131 -1.21 3.18 -12.18
C TYR A 131 -0.20 2.13 -11.71
N LEU A 132 -0.64 0.88 -11.62
CA LEU A 132 0.21 -0.24 -11.19
C LEU A 132 1.30 -0.54 -12.21
N GLU A 133 0.95 -0.64 -13.49
CA GLU A 133 1.92 -0.90 -14.57
C GLU A 133 3.01 0.19 -14.61
N CYS A 134 2.61 1.45 -14.53
CA CYS A 134 3.54 2.58 -14.48
C CYS A 134 4.45 2.55 -13.24
N MET A 135 3.89 2.23 -12.08
CA MET A 135 4.64 2.11 -10.83
C MET A 135 5.62 0.91 -10.85
N LEU A 136 5.20 -0.22 -11.38
CA LEU A 136 6.07 -1.39 -11.52
C LEU A 136 7.24 -1.11 -12.47
N ALA A 137 7.01 -0.39 -13.59
CA ALA A 137 8.08 0.06 -14.49
C ALA A 137 9.09 0.98 -13.76
N MET A 138 8.64 1.78 -12.80
CA MET A 138 9.53 2.58 -11.96
C MET A 138 10.39 1.71 -11.03
N PHE A 139 9.81 0.70 -10.39
CA PHE A 139 10.58 -0.24 -9.56
C PHE A 139 11.65 -1.00 -10.37
N GLU A 140 11.32 -1.40 -11.60
CA GLU A 140 12.30 -2.03 -12.50
C GLU A 140 13.45 -1.07 -12.84
N ALA A 141 13.14 0.20 -13.12
CA ALA A 141 14.17 1.21 -13.38
C ALA A 141 15.06 1.47 -12.16
N PHE A 142 14.48 1.59 -10.98
CA PHE A 142 15.23 1.79 -9.73
C PHE A 142 16.17 0.61 -9.43
N GLY A 143 15.67 -0.62 -9.56
CA GLY A 143 16.46 -1.83 -9.39
C GLY A 143 17.49 -2.06 -10.49
N GLY A 144 17.23 -1.56 -11.69
CA GLY A 144 18.08 -1.67 -12.88
C GLY A 144 19.14 -0.58 -13.03
N GLY A 145 19.37 0.25 -12.00
CA GLY A 145 20.36 1.34 -12.04
C GLY A 145 19.97 2.47 -13.01
N GLY A 146 18.71 2.86 -13.02
CA GLY A 146 18.20 3.99 -13.80
C GLY A 146 17.87 3.71 -15.25
N LYS A 147 17.94 2.44 -15.70
CA LYS A 147 17.53 2.07 -17.05
C LYS A 147 16.01 2.12 -17.18
N VAL A 148 15.52 3.11 -17.90
CA VAL A 148 14.08 3.29 -18.16
C VAL A 148 13.65 2.53 -19.40
N GLU A 149 12.74 1.57 -19.24
CA GLU A 149 11.90 1.08 -20.30
C GLU A 149 10.62 1.94 -20.32
N PRO A 150 10.40 2.74 -21.40
CA PRO A 150 9.34 3.75 -21.38
C PRO A 150 7.94 3.14 -21.23
N TYR A 151 7.20 3.60 -20.22
CA TYR A 151 5.78 3.32 -20.07
C TYR A 151 4.95 4.51 -20.53
N GLN A 152 3.94 4.29 -21.36
CA GLN A 152 3.07 5.34 -21.87
C GLN A 152 1.63 4.84 -21.96
N GLY A 153 0.84 5.17 -20.96
CA GLY A 153 -0.58 4.87 -20.89
C GLY A 153 -1.43 6.10 -21.21
N LYS A 154 -2.73 5.96 -21.06
CA LYS A 154 -3.71 7.03 -21.26
C LYS A 154 -3.71 8.03 -20.09
N HIS A 155 -3.45 7.56 -18.89
CA HIS A 155 -3.54 8.33 -17.64
C HIS A 155 -2.20 8.61 -17.00
N TYR A 156 -1.22 7.74 -17.22
CA TYR A 156 0.10 7.84 -16.60
C TYR A 156 1.20 7.54 -17.63
N SER A 157 2.36 8.17 -17.42
CA SER A 157 3.54 7.91 -18.23
C SER A 157 4.81 7.96 -17.37
N PHE A 158 5.80 7.16 -17.76
CA PHE A 158 7.14 7.16 -17.19
C PHE A 158 8.14 6.95 -18.31
N THR A 159 8.86 7.98 -18.71
CA THR A 159 9.75 7.98 -19.88
C THR A 159 11.13 8.52 -19.59
N MET A 160 11.38 8.96 -18.35
CA MET A 160 12.62 9.61 -17.98
C MET A 160 12.95 9.39 -16.49
N LEU A 161 14.21 9.04 -16.21
CA LEU A 161 14.78 8.99 -14.88
C LEU A 161 16.24 9.51 -14.94
N PRO A 162 16.44 10.84 -14.83
CA PRO A 162 17.80 11.37 -14.81
C PRO A 162 18.57 10.88 -13.56
N PRO A 163 19.91 10.71 -13.65
CA PRO A 163 20.70 10.11 -12.58
C PRO A 163 20.55 10.77 -11.20
N PHE A 164 20.30 12.07 -11.15
CA PHE A 164 20.09 12.78 -9.89
C PHE A 164 18.77 12.39 -9.18
N PHE A 165 17.78 11.87 -9.93
CA PHE A 165 16.47 11.48 -9.42
C PHE A 165 16.30 9.96 -9.27
N ASP A 166 17.33 9.19 -9.65
CA ASP A 166 17.34 7.75 -9.47
C ASP A 166 17.74 7.40 -8.02
N PRO A 167 16.87 6.73 -7.25
CA PRO A 167 17.21 6.30 -5.90
C PRO A 167 18.24 5.16 -5.89
N GLY A 168 18.47 4.53 -7.03
CA GLY A 168 19.35 3.37 -7.16
C GLY A 168 18.74 2.07 -6.60
N PRO A 169 19.46 0.95 -6.79
CA PRO A 169 19.04 -0.35 -6.27
C PRO A 169 19.10 -0.40 -4.74
N ILE A 170 18.26 -1.25 -4.17
CA ILE A 170 18.23 -1.56 -2.73
C ILE A 170 18.70 -2.99 -2.49
N ASP A 171 19.14 -3.31 -1.28
CA ASP A 171 19.64 -4.65 -0.89
C ASP A 171 18.52 -5.70 -0.73
N HIS A 172 17.31 -5.37 -1.07
CA HIS A 172 16.11 -6.18 -0.90
C HIS A 172 15.34 -6.29 -2.22
N ALA A 173 14.47 -7.30 -2.31
CA ALA A 173 13.48 -7.34 -3.38
C ALA A 173 12.59 -6.08 -3.34
N ARG A 174 12.04 -5.70 -4.51
CA ARG A 174 11.06 -4.60 -4.56
C ARG A 174 9.96 -4.79 -3.52
N PRO A 175 9.33 -3.72 -3.03
CA PRO A 175 8.19 -3.85 -2.13
C PRO A 175 7.10 -4.72 -2.77
N PRO A 176 6.58 -5.75 -2.08
CA PRO A 176 5.39 -6.46 -2.54
C PRO A 176 4.20 -5.50 -2.63
N VAL A 177 3.44 -5.60 -3.72
CA VAL A 177 2.29 -4.75 -4.01
C VAL A 177 1.00 -5.54 -3.83
N TYR A 178 0.10 -5.03 -3.02
CA TYR A 178 -1.25 -5.55 -2.81
C TYR A 178 -2.27 -4.51 -3.25
N VAL A 179 -3.40 -4.96 -3.79
CA VAL A 179 -4.49 -4.06 -4.16
C VAL A 179 -5.79 -4.43 -3.45
N ALA A 180 -6.53 -3.41 -3.01
CA ALA A 180 -7.88 -3.62 -2.49
C ALA A 180 -8.82 -4.03 -3.62
N ALA A 181 -9.37 -5.23 -3.55
CA ALA A 181 -10.22 -5.79 -4.58
C ALA A 181 -11.50 -6.38 -4.01
N ILE A 182 -12.64 -5.98 -4.60
CA ILE A 182 -13.97 -6.50 -4.28
C ILE A 182 -14.64 -6.99 -5.55
N ASN A 183 -14.63 -6.20 -6.63
CA ASN A 183 -15.29 -6.56 -7.88
C ASN A 183 -14.41 -7.47 -8.76
N PRO A 184 -15.01 -8.21 -9.71
CA PRO A 184 -14.27 -9.17 -10.55
C PRO A 184 -13.12 -8.56 -11.35
N TYR A 185 -13.24 -7.30 -11.80
CA TYR A 185 -12.15 -6.63 -12.53
C TYR A 185 -10.93 -6.44 -11.64
N MET A 186 -11.13 -5.90 -10.44
CA MET A 186 -10.02 -5.65 -9.50
C MET A 186 -9.41 -6.94 -8.97
N CYS A 187 -10.21 -8.02 -8.82
CA CYS A 187 -9.67 -9.33 -8.42
C CYS A 187 -8.74 -9.88 -9.51
N ARG A 188 -9.17 -9.87 -10.79
CA ARG A 188 -8.29 -10.27 -11.90
C ARG A 188 -7.04 -9.39 -12.01
N LEU A 189 -7.21 -8.08 -11.89
CA LEU A 189 -6.09 -7.14 -11.88
C LEU A 189 -5.06 -7.48 -10.79
N ALA A 190 -5.54 -7.86 -9.60
CA ALA A 190 -4.69 -8.30 -8.50
C ALA A 190 -3.87 -9.55 -8.86
N GLY A 191 -4.52 -10.57 -9.46
CA GLY A 191 -3.85 -11.79 -9.91
C GLY A 191 -2.84 -11.56 -11.04
N GLU A 192 -3.12 -10.61 -11.94
CA GLU A 192 -2.26 -10.31 -13.08
C GLU A 192 -1.01 -9.48 -12.75
N LEU A 193 -1.13 -8.51 -11.85
CA LEU A 193 -0.11 -7.48 -11.65
C LEU A 193 0.42 -7.35 -10.21
N CYS A 194 -0.27 -7.94 -9.23
CA CYS A 194 0.08 -7.71 -7.82
C CYS A 194 0.58 -9.00 -7.14
N ASP A 195 1.28 -8.83 -6.03
CA ASP A 195 1.74 -9.93 -5.19
C ASP A 195 0.63 -10.47 -4.27
N GLY A 196 -0.55 -9.84 -4.29
CA GLY A 196 -1.73 -10.30 -3.55
C GLY A 196 -2.86 -9.28 -3.49
N VAL A 197 -3.89 -9.64 -2.73
CA VAL A 197 -5.10 -8.85 -2.58
C VAL A 197 -5.33 -8.44 -1.13
N ARG A 198 -5.79 -7.21 -0.91
CA ARG A 198 -6.32 -6.75 0.37
C ARG A 198 -7.83 -6.83 0.36
N LEU A 199 -8.36 -7.69 1.21
CA LEU A 199 -9.80 -7.88 1.37
C LEU A 199 -10.39 -6.87 2.34
N HIS A 200 -11.64 -6.48 2.11
CA HIS A 200 -12.35 -5.64 3.06
C HIS A 200 -12.66 -6.45 4.33
N PRO A 201 -12.43 -5.91 5.54
CA PRO A 201 -12.63 -6.67 6.78
C PRO A 201 -14.10 -7.02 7.06
N ILE A 202 -15.06 -6.32 6.43
CA ILE A 202 -16.48 -6.62 6.53
C ILE A 202 -16.85 -7.59 5.41
N GLY A 203 -16.56 -8.84 5.59
CA GLY A 203 -16.89 -9.90 4.63
C GLY A 203 -17.12 -11.23 5.32
N THR A 204 -17.91 -12.10 4.70
CA THR A 204 -18.03 -13.48 5.15
C THR A 204 -16.85 -14.29 4.60
N PHE A 205 -16.45 -15.35 5.30
CA PHE A 205 -15.38 -16.24 4.82
C PHE A 205 -15.71 -16.89 3.46
N ALA A 206 -16.98 -17.08 3.16
CA ALA A 206 -17.43 -17.62 1.88
C ALA A 206 -17.11 -16.70 0.69
N TYR A 207 -17.18 -15.38 0.88
CA TYR A 207 -16.91 -14.43 -0.21
C TYR A 207 -15.50 -14.51 -0.77
N PRO A 208 -14.42 -14.42 0.02
CA PRO A 208 -13.07 -14.66 -0.47
C PRO A 208 -12.91 -16.00 -1.17
N ARG A 209 -13.39 -17.08 -0.56
CA ARG A 209 -13.28 -18.44 -1.09
C ARG A 209 -13.96 -18.61 -2.44
N ASP A 210 -15.21 -18.16 -2.55
CA ASP A 210 -16.09 -18.51 -3.68
C ASP A 210 -16.07 -17.45 -4.81
N LYS A 211 -15.68 -16.20 -4.50
CA LYS A 211 -15.72 -15.07 -5.45
C LYS A 211 -14.38 -14.44 -5.76
N VAL A 212 -13.47 -14.39 -4.78
CA VAL A 212 -12.16 -13.72 -4.98
C VAL A 212 -11.10 -14.71 -5.45
N LEU A 213 -10.86 -15.78 -4.70
CA LEU A 213 -9.80 -16.74 -5.02
C LEU A 213 -9.86 -17.28 -6.47
N PRO A 214 -11.03 -17.64 -7.05
CA PRO A 214 -11.08 -18.09 -8.44
C PRO A 214 -10.72 -17.04 -9.49
N LEU A 215 -10.62 -15.77 -9.11
CA LEU A 215 -10.31 -14.65 -10.01
C LEU A 215 -8.88 -14.13 -9.87
N VAL A 216 -8.20 -14.49 -8.78
CA VAL A 216 -6.80 -14.08 -8.50
C VAL A 216 -5.81 -15.19 -8.83
N ALA A 217 -6.30 -16.43 -9.04
CA ALA A 217 -5.50 -17.62 -9.30
C ALA A 217 -4.94 -17.68 -10.72
#